data_7031a807d8ded997c473270dd76684b1
#
_entry.id   7031a807d8ded997c473270dd76684b1
#
_cell.length_a   1.000
_cell.length_b   1.000
_cell.length_c   1.000
_cell.angle_alpha   90.00
_cell.angle_beta   90.00
_cell.angle_gamma   90.00
#
_symmetry.space_group_name_H-M   'P 1'
#
loop_
_entity.id
_entity.type
_entity.pdbx_description
1 polymer ?
#
loop_
_entity_poly.entity_id
_entity_poly.type
_entity_poly.pdbx_seq_one_letter_code
_entity_poly.pdbx_strand_id
1 'polypeptide(L)'
;MKRNLFRRALACLCLCAVLSGGLCVPARAAGFRDVPAGHWAADAISQCVTQGWFQGKSADTFGVGQPMTRSAFAVVLSRFFGWQSSGAYYQIFSDVPQGAWYEPALRACYEHGAVTRQTGTYRPGDAVTREELAVTLIRALGYGPIAGLAGEDTLPFRD
;
A
#
# COMPACT_ATOMS: atom_id res chain seq x y z
N MET A 1 -24.06 2.52 53.08
CA MET A 1 -23.56 3.57 52.17
C MET A 1 -22.62 3.08 51.07
N LYS A 2 -21.87 1.98 51.19
CA LYS A 2 -20.89 1.52 50.18
C LYS A 2 -21.49 0.87 48.91
N ARG A 3 -22.69 0.30 48.95
CA ARG A 3 -23.34 -0.38 47.80
C ARG A 3 -23.80 0.55 46.69
N ASN A 4 -24.11 1.82 46.99
CA ASN A 4 -24.60 2.77 45.99
C ASN A 4 -23.46 3.46 45.23
N LEU A 5 -22.26 3.49 45.81
CA LEU A 5 -21.06 4.02 45.15
C LEU A 5 -20.58 3.07 44.02
N PHE A 6 -20.63 1.74 44.27
CA PHE A 6 -20.25 0.72 43.31
C PHE A 6 -21.18 0.66 42.10
N ARG A 7 -22.50 0.83 42.33
CA ARG A 7 -23.49 0.89 41.22
C ARG A 7 -23.33 2.14 40.37
N ARG A 8 -22.97 3.28 40.96
CA ARG A 8 -22.72 4.53 40.24
C ARG A 8 -21.41 4.48 39.45
N ALA A 9 -20.37 3.86 40.00
CA ALA A 9 -19.10 3.64 39.31
C ALA A 9 -19.26 2.70 38.11
N LEU A 10 -20.06 1.61 38.28
CA LEU A 10 -20.34 0.66 37.19
C LEU A 10 -21.18 1.29 36.07
N ALA A 11 -22.14 2.16 36.41
CA ALA A 11 -22.94 2.89 35.43
C ALA A 11 -22.13 3.93 34.65
N CYS A 12 -21.17 4.62 35.30
CA CYS A 12 -20.25 5.50 34.61
C CYS A 12 -19.27 4.76 33.69
N LEU A 13 -18.81 3.58 34.09
CA LEU A 13 -17.92 2.77 33.27
C LEU A 13 -18.63 2.24 32.00
N CYS A 14 -19.90 1.85 32.12
CA CYS A 14 -20.71 1.44 30.97
C CYS A 14 -21.05 2.61 30.04
N LEU A 15 -21.24 3.82 30.58
CA LEU A 15 -21.54 5.02 29.78
C LEU A 15 -20.29 5.50 28.99
N CYS A 16 -19.11 5.39 29.58
CA CYS A 16 -17.85 5.68 28.88
C CYS A 16 -17.52 4.67 27.77
N ALA A 17 -17.92 3.40 27.95
CA ALA A 17 -17.72 2.37 26.91
C ALA A 17 -18.62 2.56 25.67
N VAL A 18 -19.77 3.24 25.83
CA VAL A 18 -20.69 3.53 24.71
C VAL A 18 -20.27 4.79 23.95
N LEU A 19 -19.51 5.70 24.58
CA LEU A 19 -19.01 6.92 23.95
C LEU A 19 -17.68 6.74 23.22
N SER A 20 -16.98 5.61 23.43
CA SER A 20 -15.77 5.23 22.68
C SER A 20 -16.06 4.29 21.50
N GLY A 21 -17.32 4.02 21.21
CA GLY A 21 -17.76 3.53 19.91
C GLY A 21 -17.49 4.65 18.90
N GLY A 22 -16.24 4.76 18.44
CA GLY A 22 -15.91 5.58 17.31
C GLY A 22 -16.91 5.26 16.22
N LEU A 23 -17.72 6.26 15.86
CA LEU A 23 -18.44 6.25 14.61
C LEU A 23 -17.35 6.01 13.56
N CYS A 24 -17.19 4.75 13.17
CA CYS A 24 -16.53 4.41 11.92
C CYS A 24 -17.45 5.04 10.87
N VAL A 25 -17.27 6.34 10.66
CA VAL A 25 -17.80 7.01 9.49
C VAL A 25 -17.16 6.21 8.35
N PRO A 26 -17.95 5.46 7.54
CA PRO A 26 -17.38 4.85 6.38
C PRO A 26 -16.68 6.00 5.67
N ALA A 27 -15.35 5.92 5.52
CA ALA A 27 -14.63 6.87 4.70
C ALA A 27 -15.30 6.76 3.33
N ARG A 28 -16.25 7.66 3.11
CA ARG A 28 -16.93 7.78 1.83
C ARG A 28 -15.78 7.99 0.88
N ALA A 29 -15.50 7.00 0.05
CA ALA A 29 -14.47 7.12 -0.96
C ALA A 29 -14.70 8.48 -1.58
N ALA A 30 -13.79 9.42 -1.30
CA ALA A 30 -13.91 10.78 -1.77
C ALA A 30 -14.13 10.62 -3.26
N GLY A 31 -15.29 11.09 -3.78
CA GLY A 31 -15.68 10.81 -5.14
C GLY A 31 -14.63 11.44 -6.05
N PHE A 32 -13.68 10.64 -6.51
CA PHE A 32 -12.72 11.08 -7.51
C PHE A 32 -13.48 11.46 -8.78
N ARG A 33 -13.21 12.64 -9.32
CA ARG A 33 -13.90 13.14 -10.52
C ARG A 33 -13.70 12.24 -11.73
N ASP A 34 -12.54 11.57 -11.80
CA ASP A 34 -12.18 10.63 -12.86
C ASP A 34 -12.67 9.20 -12.60
N VAL A 35 -13.39 8.95 -11.48
CA VAL A 35 -14.00 7.66 -11.14
C VAL A 35 -15.49 7.87 -10.87
N PRO A 36 -16.33 8.05 -11.91
CA PRO A 36 -17.77 8.17 -11.72
C PRO A 36 -18.37 6.88 -11.15
N ALA A 37 -19.51 6.98 -10.49
CA ALA A 37 -20.17 5.84 -9.81
C ALA A 37 -20.43 4.62 -10.70
N GLY A 38 -20.58 4.83 -12.02
CA GLY A 38 -20.73 3.74 -12.99
C GLY A 38 -19.42 3.22 -13.59
N HIS A 39 -18.27 3.68 -13.10
CA HIS A 39 -16.99 3.19 -13.61
C HIS A 39 -16.77 1.74 -13.16
N TRP A 40 -16.34 0.87 -14.07
CA TRP A 40 -16.17 -0.57 -13.81
C TRP A 40 -15.26 -0.89 -12.61
N ALA A 41 -14.31 -0.03 -12.29
CA ALA A 41 -13.39 -0.20 -11.17
C ALA A 41 -13.78 0.62 -9.91
N ALA A 42 -14.95 1.28 -9.88
CA ALA A 42 -15.31 2.19 -8.79
C ALA A 42 -15.29 1.50 -7.42
N ASP A 43 -15.88 0.31 -7.32
CA ASP A 43 -15.92 -0.46 -6.06
C ASP A 43 -14.53 -0.91 -5.61
N ALA A 44 -13.71 -1.41 -6.54
CA ALA A 44 -12.34 -1.84 -6.24
C ALA A 44 -11.47 -0.65 -5.80
N ILE A 45 -11.57 0.49 -6.46
CA ILE A 45 -10.86 1.71 -6.07
C ILE A 45 -11.32 2.17 -4.69
N SER A 46 -12.63 2.17 -4.43
CA SER A 46 -13.19 2.53 -3.14
C SER A 46 -12.65 1.64 -2.01
N GLN A 47 -12.60 0.34 -2.23
CA GLN A 47 -12.03 -0.62 -1.28
C GLN A 47 -10.54 -0.35 -1.03
N CYS A 48 -9.74 -0.20 -2.08
CA CYS A 48 -8.31 0.05 -1.97
C CYS A 48 -8.00 1.35 -1.22
N VAL A 49 -8.81 2.39 -1.44
CA VAL A 49 -8.67 3.67 -0.74
C VAL A 49 -9.11 3.53 0.73
N THR A 50 -10.19 2.83 1.00
CA THR A 50 -10.67 2.57 2.39
C THR A 50 -9.64 1.78 3.19
N GLN A 51 -8.96 0.81 2.56
CA GLN A 51 -7.87 0.06 3.16
C GLN A 51 -6.55 0.86 3.30
N GLY A 52 -6.50 2.06 2.75
CA GLY A 52 -5.31 2.91 2.79
C GLY A 52 -4.18 2.48 1.84
N TRP A 53 -4.41 1.50 0.96
CA TRP A 53 -3.40 1.05 0.00
C TRP A 53 -3.15 2.07 -1.09
N PHE A 54 -4.22 2.73 -1.55
CA PHE A 54 -4.17 3.82 -2.52
C PHE A 54 -4.69 5.12 -1.92
N GLN A 55 -4.19 6.25 -2.40
CA GLN A 55 -4.64 7.59 -1.97
C GLN A 55 -5.11 8.48 -3.14
N GLY A 56 -4.92 8.02 -4.38
CA GLY A 56 -5.08 8.85 -5.56
C GLY A 56 -3.91 9.81 -5.80
N LYS A 57 -3.98 10.59 -6.85
CA LYS A 57 -2.97 11.60 -7.22
C LYS A 57 -3.22 12.94 -6.56
N SER A 58 -4.48 13.25 -6.26
CA SER A 58 -4.91 14.44 -5.51
C SER A 58 -6.17 14.10 -4.70
N ALA A 59 -6.68 15.08 -3.98
CA ALA A 59 -7.90 14.93 -3.18
C ALA A 59 -9.14 14.56 -4.04
N ASP A 60 -9.15 14.91 -5.31
CA ASP A 60 -10.28 14.74 -6.23
C ASP A 60 -9.96 13.93 -7.51
N THR A 61 -8.73 13.43 -7.64
CA THR A 61 -8.28 12.70 -8.84
C THR A 61 -7.56 11.42 -8.44
N PHE A 62 -8.07 10.28 -8.90
CA PHE A 62 -7.41 8.98 -8.70
C PHE A 62 -6.26 8.76 -9.67
N GLY A 63 -6.43 9.13 -10.93
CA GLY A 63 -5.48 8.95 -12.02
C GLY A 63 -5.78 7.74 -12.89
N VAL A 64 -7.08 7.45 -13.12
CA VAL A 64 -7.51 6.35 -14.00
C VAL A 64 -6.92 6.53 -15.40
N GLY A 65 -6.44 5.42 -15.98
CA GLY A 65 -5.82 5.41 -17.30
C GLY A 65 -4.41 6.00 -17.37
N GLN A 66 -3.85 6.47 -16.26
CA GLN A 66 -2.49 6.98 -16.23
C GLN A 66 -1.50 5.88 -15.79
N PRO A 67 -0.31 5.81 -16.38
CA PRO A 67 0.72 4.89 -15.95
C PRO A 67 1.08 5.10 -14.48
N MET A 68 1.26 4.01 -13.74
CA MET A 68 1.79 4.05 -12.39
C MET A 68 3.31 4.13 -12.45
N THR A 69 3.90 5.05 -11.68
CA THR A 69 5.35 5.11 -11.56
C THR A 69 5.89 4.00 -10.66
N ARG A 70 7.17 3.63 -10.84
CA ARG A 70 7.86 2.63 -10.00
C ARG A 70 7.85 3.04 -8.52
N SER A 71 8.05 4.33 -8.23
CA SER A 71 7.95 4.86 -6.86
C SER A 71 6.56 4.72 -6.26
N ALA A 72 5.51 5.04 -7.02
CA ALA A 72 4.13 4.89 -6.56
C ALA A 72 3.80 3.41 -6.30
N PHE A 73 4.26 2.50 -7.17
CA PHE A 73 4.07 1.07 -6.99
C PHE A 73 4.74 0.54 -5.72
N ALA A 74 5.97 0.95 -5.41
CA ALA A 74 6.64 0.58 -4.17
C ALA A 74 5.86 1.04 -2.92
N VAL A 75 5.27 2.24 -2.95
CA VAL A 75 4.44 2.74 -1.85
C VAL A 75 3.16 1.93 -1.69
N VAL A 76 2.47 1.61 -2.78
CA VAL A 76 1.27 0.76 -2.75
C VAL A 76 1.61 -0.63 -2.21
N LEU A 77 2.70 -1.23 -2.67
CA LEU A 77 3.14 -2.55 -2.23
C LEU A 77 3.47 -2.57 -0.73
N SER A 78 4.24 -1.59 -0.26
CA SER A 78 4.60 -1.45 1.16
C SER A 78 3.34 -1.33 2.04
N ARG A 79 2.36 -0.52 1.62
CA ARG A 79 1.10 -0.35 2.34
C ARG A 79 0.24 -1.62 2.33
N PHE A 80 0.17 -2.29 1.19
CA PHE A 80 -0.61 -3.52 1.03
C PHE A 80 -0.12 -4.63 1.98
N PHE A 81 1.20 -4.81 2.10
CA PHE A 81 1.79 -5.79 3.00
C PHE A 81 2.02 -5.28 4.42
N GLY A 82 1.76 -4.00 4.70
CA GLY A 82 2.03 -3.38 6.01
C GLY A 82 3.53 -3.26 6.34
N TRP A 83 4.39 -3.25 5.33
CA TRP A 83 5.83 -3.19 5.53
C TRP A 83 6.29 -1.79 5.90
N GLN A 84 7.21 -1.75 6.85
CA GLN A 84 7.88 -0.53 7.25
C GLN A 84 9.39 -0.77 7.21
N SER A 85 10.14 0.24 6.78
CA SER A 85 11.60 0.16 6.80
C SER A 85 12.13 0.16 8.23
N SER A 86 13.13 -0.66 8.48
CA SER A 86 13.79 -0.77 9.78
C SER A 86 14.99 0.17 9.88
N GLY A 87 15.18 0.78 11.07
CA GLY A 87 16.40 1.50 11.43
C GLY A 87 16.66 2.82 10.70
N ALA A 88 17.92 3.26 10.76
CA ALA A 88 18.40 4.52 10.19
C ALA A 88 18.43 4.46 8.66
N TYR A 89 18.36 5.64 8.02
CA TYR A 89 18.51 5.75 6.58
C TYR A 89 19.86 5.19 6.10
N TYR A 90 19.81 4.45 5.00
CA TYR A 90 20.96 4.08 4.19
C TYR A 90 20.58 4.13 2.72
N GLN A 91 21.52 4.57 1.87
CA GLN A 91 21.26 4.72 0.44
C GLN A 91 21.35 3.37 -0.27
N ILE A 92 20.22 2.92 -0.84
CA ILE A 92 20.17 1.69 -1.64
C ILE A 92 20.49 1.99 -3.11
N PHE A 93 19.88 3.04 -3.65
CA PHE A 93 19.99 3.44 -5.06
C PHE A 93 20.52 4.87 -5.16
N SER A 94 21.40 5.12 -6.14
CA SER A 94 22.05 6.43 -6.30
C SER A 94 21.10 7.55 -6.71
N ASP A 95 19.98 7.21 -7.34
CA ASP A 95 18.94 8.13 -7.83
C ASP A 95 17.74 8.27 -6.87
N VAL A 96 17.85 7.73 -5.65
CA VAL A 96 16.84 7.85 -4.60
C VAL A 96 17.39 8.74 -3.48
N PRO A 97 17.01 10.02 -3.44
CA PRO A 97 17.49 10.92 -2.41
C PRO A 97 16.84 10.61 -1.05
N GLN A 98 17.58 10.89 0.02
CA GLN A 98 17.05 10.86 1.38
C GLN A 98 15.87 11.83 1.51
N GLY A 99 14.78 11.38 2.15
CA GLY A 99 13.59 12.19 2.37
C GLY A 99 12.65 12.28 1.16
N ALA A 100 12.91 11.55 0.07
CA ALA A 100 11.92 11.37 -0.98
C ALA A 100 10.66 10.69 -0.40
N TRP A 101 9.46 11.14 -0.81
CA TRP A 101 8.18 10.66 -0.24
C TRP A 101 7.99 9.14 -0.34
N TYR A 102 8.64 8.49 -1.29
CA TYR A 102 8.59 7.05 -1.53
C TYR A 102 9.77 6.29 -0.91
N GLU A 103 10.81 6.99 -0.45
CA GLU A 103 12.06 6.37 0.02
C GLU A 103 11.83 5.34 1.14
N PRO A 104 11.07 5.63 2.21
CA PRO A 104 10.86 4.65 3.28
C PRO A 104 10.13 3.39 2.80
N ALA A 105 9.15 3.54 1.91
CA ALA A 105 8.42 2.43 1.33
C ALA A 105 9.28 1.58 0.39
N LEU A 106 10.09 2.23 -0.44
CA LEU A 106 11.04 1.54 -1.32
C LEU A 106 12.08 0.75 -0.52
N ARG A 107 12.59 1.34 0.56
CA ARG A 107 13.51 0.66 1.46
C ARG A 107 12.86 -0.55 2.14
N ALA A 108 11.63 -0.42 2.60
CA ALA A 108 10.87 -1.55 3.13
C ALA A 108 10.71 -2.67 2.08
N CYS A 109 10.35 -2.35 0.83
CA CYS A 109 10.28 -3.33 -0.26
C CYS A 109 11.63 -4.03 -0.53
N TYR A 110 12.74 -3.30 -0.41
CA TYR A 110 14.08 -3.86 -0.54
C TYR A 110 14.43 -4.79 0.64
N GLU A 111 14.18 -4.37 1.87
CA GLU A 111 14.42 -5.16 3.08
C GLU A 111 13.62 -6.47 3.11
N HIS A 112 12.41 -6.45 2.54
CA HIS A 112 11.57 -7.63 2.36
C HIS A 112 11.85 -8.42 1.08
N GLY A 113 12.87 -8.05 0.30
CA GLY A 113 13.30 -8.79 -0.88
C GLY A 113 12.40 -8.67 -2.11
N ALA A 114 11.35 -7.83 -2.05
CA ALA A 114 10.47 -7.58 -3.19
C ALA A 114 11.17 -6.79 -4.30
N VAL A 115 12.04 -5.86 -3.92
CA VAL A 115 12.90 -5.09 -4.81
C VAL A 115 14.34 -5.52 -4.61
N THR A 116 15.10 -5.69 -5.69
CA THR A 116 16.50 -6.09 -5.66
C THR A 116 17.38 -5.02 -6.28
N ARG A 117 18.62 -4.90 -5.81
CA ARG A 117 19.63 -4.01 -6.36
C ARG A 117 20.42 -4.71 -7.47
N GLN A 118 19.85 -4.81 -8.66
CA GLN A 118 20.56 -5.34 -9.83
C GLN A 118 21.40 -4.25 -10.54
N THR A 119 20.90 -3.03 -10.53
CA THR A 119 21.58 -1.83 -11.05
C THR A 119 21.76 -0.83 -9.93
N GLY A 120 22.67 0.12 -10.05
CA GLY A 120 22.88 1.17 -9.04
C GLY A 120 21.74 2.18 -8.94
N THR A 121 20.75 2.15 -9.86
CA THR A 121 19.63 3.07 -9.97
C THR A 121 18.30 2.35 -9.88
N TYR A 122 17.27 3.05 -9.37
CA TYR A 122 15.89 2.54 -9.26
C TYR A 122 14.97 3.08 -10.35
N ARG A 123 15.25 4.27 -10.88
CA ARG A 123 14.42 5.00 -11.85
C ARG A 123 12.99 5.25 -11.33
N PRO A 124 12.83 5.98 -10.21
CA PRO A 124 11.54 6.09 -9.50
C PRO A 124 10.43 6.76 -10.29
N GLY A 125 10.79 7.62 -11.26
CA GLY A 125 9.84 8.36 -12.12
C GLY A 125 9.34 7.56 -13.32
N ASP A 126 10.00 6.47 -13.69
CA ASP A 126 9.59 5.66 -14.84
C ASP A 126 8.28 4.92 -14.54
N ALA A 127 7.50 4.65 -15.59
CA ALA A 127 6.33 3.78 -15.49
C ALA A 127 6.77 2.36 -15.15
N VAL A 128 6.08 1.71 -14.19
CA VAL A 128 6.30 0.29 -13.91
C VAL A 128 5.79 -0.54 -15.08
N THR A 129 6.61 -1.47 -15.57
CA THR A 129 6.19 -2.40 -16.61
C THR A 129 5.38 -3.57 -16.03
N ARG A 130 4.64 -4.29 -16.87
CA ARG A 130 3.89 -5.50 -16.45
C ARG A 130 4.83 -6.58 -15.91
N GLU A 131 5.97 -6.74 -16.56
CA GLU A 131 7.02 -7.68 -16.14
C GLU A 131 7.57 -7.31 -14.75
N GLU A 132 7.99 -6.05 -14.55
CA GLU A 132 8.49 -5.57 -13.27
C GLU A 132 7.45 -5.74 -12.15
N LEU A 133 6.17 -5.47 -12.44
CA LEU A 133 5.07 -5.67 -11.50
C LEU A 133 4.95 -7.16 -11.13
N ALA A 134 4.91 -8.06 -12.11
CA ALA A 134 4.78 -9.49 -11.87
C ALA A 134 5.96 -10.04 -11.06
N VAL A 135 7.20 -9.72 -11.45
CA VAL A 135 8.42 -10.16 -10.74
C VAL A 135 8.44 -9.65 -9.31
N THR A 136 8.07 -8.37 -9.10
CA THR A 136 8.05 -7.78 -7.76
C THR A 136 6.99 -8.43 -6.87
N LEU A 137 5.79 -8.71 -7.41
CA LEU A 137 4.73 -9.40 -6.67
C LEU A 137 5.12 -10.83 -6.29
N ILE A 138 5.70 -11.59 -7.22
CA ILE A 138 6.17 -12.96 -6.96
C ILE A 138 7.22 -12.98 -5.84
N ARG A 139 8.15 -12.03 -5.86
CA ARG A 139 9.14 -11.87 -4.79
C ARG A 139 8.49 -11.46 -3.47
N ALA A 140 7.56 -10.51 -3.50
CA ALA A 140 6.82 -10.05 -2.32
C ALA A 140 6.04 -11.18 -1.64
N LEU A 141 5.53 -12.13 -2.40
CA LEU A 141 4.83 -13.32 -1.91
C LEU A 141 5.79 -14.45 -1.45
N GLY A 142 7.10 -14.25 -1.53
CA GLY A 142 8.10 -15.24 -1.13
C GLY A 142 8.37 -16.34 -2.16
N TYR A 143 7.83 -16.23 -3.37
CA TYR A 143 8.02 -17.22 -4.45
C TYR A 143 9.25 -16.94 -5.33
N GLY A 144 10.07 -15.96 -4.99
CA GLY A 144 11.28 -15.60 -5.76
C GLY A 144 12.20 -16.79 -6.10
N PRO A 145 12.52 -17.68 -5.15
CA PRO A 145 13.35 -18.86 -5.45
C PRO A 145 12.70 -19.83 -6.43
N ILE A 146 11.37 -19.91 -6.46
CA ILE A 146 10.62 -20.84 -7.31
C ILE A 146 10.47 -20.29 -8.73
N ALA A 147 10.37 -18.96 -8.86
CA ALA A 147 10.23 -18.31 -10.16
C ALA A 147 11.41 -18.59 -11.11
N GLY A 148 12.61 -18.81 -10.56
CA GLY A 148 13.79 -19.20 -11.33
C GLY A 148 13.80 -20.67 -11.79
N LEU A 149 12.87 -21.51 -11.30
CA LEU A 149 12.74 -22.90 -11.69
C LEU A 149 11.76 -23.11 -12.85
N ALA A 150 10.90 -22.12 -13.13
CA ALA A 150 10.03 -22.13 -14.29
C ALA A 150 10.87 -21.77 -15.53
N GLY A 151 11.20 -22.75 -16.37
CA GLY A 151 11.85 -22.50 -17.65
C GLY A 151 10.96 -21.62 -18.54
N GLU A 152 11.57 -20.81 -19.39
CA GLU A 152 10.87 -19.92 -20.34
C GLU A 152 9.83 -20.65 -21.21
N ASP A 153 10.06 -21.93 -21.48
CA ASP A 153 9.19 -22.78 -22.30
C ASP A 153 7.88 -23.21 -21.62
N THR A 154 7.74 -22.97 -20.32
CA THR A 154 6.56 -23.39 -19.54
C THR A 154 5.53 -22.28 -19.36
N LEU A 155 5.83 -21.05 -19.78
CA LEU A 155 4.92 -19.93 -19.66
C LEU A 155 3.97 -19.87 -20.86
N PRO A 156 2.64 -19.85 -20.65
CA PRO A 156 1.66 -19.80 -21.74
C PRO A 156 1.57 -18.42 -22.42
N PHE A 157 2.38 -17.46 -21.98
CA PHE A 157 2.37 -16.09 -22.49
C PHE A 157 3.55 -15.89 -23.43
N ARG A 158 3.24 -15.61 -24.69
CA ARG A 158 4.19 -15.02 -25.66
C ARG A 158 3.75 -13.59 -25.87
N ASP A 159 4.67 -12.64 -25.72
CA ASP A 159 4.46 -11.24 -26.06
C ASP A 159 4.29 -11.06 -27.57
#